data_ef8fc04396393b947a845e04d0679453
#
_entry.id   ef8fc04396393b947a845e04d0679453
#
_cell.length_a   1.000
_cell.length_b   1.000
_cell.length_c   1.000
_cell.angle_alpha   90.00
_cell.angle_beta   90.00
_cell.angle_gamma   90.00
#
_symmetry.space_group_name_H-M   'P 1'
#
loop_
_entity.id
_entity.type
_entity.pdbx_description
1 polymer ?
#
loop_
_entity_poly.entity_id
_entity_poly.type
_entity_poly.pdbx_seq_one_letter_code
_entity_poly.pdbx_strand_id
1 'polypeptide(L)'
;MNKIRTGLRAALLAAAVCEALFIMTGCTAADRTGGAEAARSEATVSEGVLPTASAMKRRVLPNGMTVFLYPRRDATGSLEARLVVRAGSLQETEEERGLAHYVEHMAFNGTRDFPDQSAFKALEADGIMLGADVNAVTSLGGTTYRLSVPQASRTGLDTALHIMREWAFNITFRPEAFEREREIIVEEWRLREGVGARINGPLQTLRYEGSASRDRDPIGLIDVIRTAPVERAKAFYERWYSPQNMTLLLVGAFDEATADELIERYFASEPARGLETPAD
;
A
#
# COMPACT_ATOMS: atom_id res chain seq x y z
N MET A 1 23.31 -20.00 -3.61
CA MET A 1 21.84 -19.91 -3.64
C MET A 1 21.17 -19.73 -2.27
N ASN A 2 21.65 -20.34 -1.17
CA ASN A 2 21.01 -20.21 0.14
C ASN A 2 21.21 -18.85 0.87
N LYS A 3 22.28 -18.10 0.62
CA LYS A 3 22.55 -16.83 1.32
C LYS A 3 21.66 -15.66 0.86
N ILE A 4 21.22 -15.65 -0.39
CA ILE A 4 20.35 -14.59 -0.93
C ILE A 4 18.91 -14.77 -0.41
N ARG A 5 18.46 -16.04 -0.24
CA ARG A 5 17.14 -16.36 0.31
C ARG A 5 16.98 -15.95 1.77
N THR A 6 18.05 -16.01 2.56
CA THR A 6 18.03 -15.61 3.97
C THR A 6 18.01 -14.08 4.13
N GLY A 7 18.67 -13.34 3.25
CA GLY A 7 18.67 -11.87 3.28
C GLY A 7 17.31 -11.27 2.92
N LEU A 8 16.61 -11.85 1.95
CA LEU A 8 15.29 -11.36 1.52
C LEU A 8 14.21 -11.58 2.59
N ARG A 9 14.28 -12.71 3.31
CA ARG A 9 13.38 -13.00 4.44
C ARG A 9 13.58 -12.01 5.59
N ALA A 10 14.82 -11.63 5.86
CA ALA A 10 15.16 -10.65 6.90
C ALA A 10 14.74 -9.21 6.52
N ALA A 11 14.77 -8.85 5.24
CA ALA A 11 14.40 -7.51 4.78
C ALA A 11 12.87 -7.28 4.83
N LEU A 12 12.05 -8.27 4.47
CA LEU A 12 10.60 -8.18 4.59
C LEU A 12 10.15 -8.16 6.07
N LEU A 13 10.78 -8.95 6.95
CA LEU A 13 10.52 -8.88 8.39
C LEU A 13 10.95 -7.53 9.00
N ALA A 14 12.07 -6.95 8.55
CA ALA A 14 12.56 -5.68 9.08
C ALA A 14 11.67 -4.49 8.67
N ALA A 15 11.06 -4.51 7.49
CA ALA A 15 10.15 -3.46 7.04
C ALA A 15 8.86 -3.42 7.89
N ALA A 16 8.27 -4.56 8.19
CA ALA A 16 7.07 -4.64 9.04
C ALA A 16 7.32 -4.19 10.50
N VAL A 17 8.52 -4.42 11.02
CA VAL A 17 8.89 -4.02 12.40
C VAL A 17 9.21 -2.52 12.50
N CYS A 18 9.74 -1.89 11.43
CA CYS A 18 10.14 -0.48 11.48
C CYS A 18 8.93 0.48 11.51
N GLU A 19 7.82 0.15 10.87
CA GLU A 19 6.62 1.01 10.91
C GLU A 19 5.91 1.00 12.26
N ALA A 20 6.01 -0.08 13.02
CA ALA A 20 5.47 -0.14 14.38
C ALA A 20 6.23 0.73 15.40
N LEU A 21 7.50 1.08 15.13
CA LEU A 21 8.34 1.86 16.05
C LEU A 21 8.23 3.39 15.83
N PHE A 22 7.71 3.84 14.68
CA PHE A 22 7.66 5.27 14.34
C PHE A 22 6.49 6.05 14.97
N ILE A 23 5.54 5.35 15.60
CA ILE A 23 4.35 5.97 16.21
C ILE A 23 4.62 6.46 17.66
N MET A 24 5.77 6.13 18.27
CA MET A 24 6.01 6.36 19.71
C MET A 24 7.01 7.48 20.06
N THR A 25 7.51 8.24 19.09
CA THR A 25 8.40 9.36 19.38
C THR A 25 7.81 10.70 18.97
N GLY A 26 7.06 11.31 19.84
CA GLY A 26 6.66 12.69 19.64
C GLY A 26 5.62 13.23 20.58
N CYS A 27 6.01 13.45 21.83
CA CYS A 27 5.45 14.54 22.67
C CYS A 27 6.30 14.69 23.94
N THR A 28 7.35 15.51 23.86
CA THR A 28 7.91 16.15 25.05
C THR A 28 7.29 17.55 25.17
N ALA A 29 6.46 17.74 26.14
CA ALA A 29 5.93 19.04 26.53
C ALA A 29 7.09 19.89 27.07
N ALA A 30 7.42 20.98 26.37
CA ALA A 30 8.26 22.03 26.92
C ALA A 30 7.35 23.09 27.56
N ASP A 31 7.41 23.18 28.88
CA ASP A 31 6.82 24.23 29.69
C ASP A 31 7.50 25.58 29.32
N ARG A 32 6.72 26.52 28.83
CA ARG A 32 7.11 27.95 28.75
C ARG A 32 5.96 28.82 29.22
N THR A 33 6.05 29.16 30.51
CA THR A 33 5.38 30.32 31.06
C THR A 33 5.96 31.58 30.44
N GLY A 34 5.18 32.31 29.69
CA GLY A 34 5.54 33.61 29.15
C GLY A 34 4.32 34.25 28.49
N GLY A 35 3.64 35.14 29.25
CA GLY A 35 2.44 35.82 28.77
C GLY A 35 2.72 36.72 27.59
N ALA A 36 1.93 36.54 26.54
CA ALA A 36 1.57 37.56 25.59
C ALA A 36 0.14 37.26 25.15
N GLU A 37 -0.76 38.15 25.54
CA GLU A 37 -2.15 38.18 25.10
C GLU A 37 -2.15 38.50 23.59
N ALA A 38 -2.03 37.48 22.78
CA ALA A 38 -2.20 37.59 21.32
C ALA A 38 -3.70 37.43 21.05
N ALA A 39 -4.29 38.50 20.53
CA ALA A 39 -5.65 38.54 20.00
C ALA A 39 -5.93 37.27 19.16
N ARG A 40 -6.80 36.41 19.64
CA ARG A 40 -7.37 35.30 18.87
C ARG A 40 -8.24 35.95 17.79
N SER A 41 -7.68 36.11 16.60
CA SER A 41 -8.48 36.24 15.39
C SER A 41 -9.30 34.93 15.31
N GLU A 42 -10.59 35.02 15.52
CA GLU A 42 -11.53 33.96 15.15
C GLU A 42 -11.46 33.81 13.64
N ALA A 43 -10.51 32.97 13.18
CA ALA A 43 -10.54 32.48 11.82
C ALA A 43 -11.84 31.65 11.73
N THR A 44 -12.87 32.23 11.14
CA THR A 44 -14.04 31.49 10.67
C THR A 44 -13.52 30.38 9.76
N VAL A 45 -13.50 29.15 10.27
CA VAL A 45 -13.27 27.97 9.46
C VAL A 45 -14.43 27.91 8.48
N SER A 46 -14.20 28.40 7.26
CA SER A 46 -15.16 28.18 6.19
C SER A 46 -15.25 26.67 5.99
N GLU A 47 -16.44 26.12 5.94
CA GLU A 47 -16.73 24.73 5.57
C GLU A 47 -16.36 24.47 4.09
N GLY A 48 -15.19 24.87 3.68
CA GLY A 48 -14.68 24.71 2.31
C GLY A 48 -13.67 23.57 2.25
N VAL A 49 -13.79 22.74 1.26
CA VAL A 49 -12.74 21.78 0.88
C VAL A 49 -11.43 22.57 0.71
N LEU A 50 -10.37 22.15 1.38
CA LEU A 50 -9.06 22.79 1.24
C LEU A 50 -8.65 22.81 -0.25
N PRO A 51 -8.13 23.95 -0.76
CA PRO A 51 -7.74 24.04 -2.15
C PRO A 51 -6.63 23.03 -2.46
N THR A 52 -6.79 22.29 -3.53
CA THR A 52 -5.76 21.41 -4.07
C THR A 52 -4.56 22.24 -4.53
N ALA A 53 -3.34 21.75 -4.32
CA ALA A 53 -2.14 22.40 -4.85
C ALA A 53 -2.27 22.62 -6.36
N SER A 54 -2.06 23.84 -6.84
CA SER A 54 -2.32 24.24 -8.24
C SER A 54 -1.51 23.44 -9.27
N ALA A 55 -0.37 22.89 -8.87
CA ALA A 55 0.46 22.03 -9.71
C ALA A 55 0.00 20.56 -9.74
N MET A 56 -0.93 20.17 -8.88
CA MET A 56 -1.45 18.81 -8.87
C MET A 56 -2.54 18.63 -9.92
N LYS A 57 -2.33 17.66 -10.80
CA LYS A 57 -3.30 17.28 -11.84
C LYS A 57 -4.03 16.02 -11.42
N ARG A 58 -5.35 16.04 -11.48
CA ARG A 58 -6.22 14.88 -11.29
C ARG A 58 -6.90 14.55 -12.59
N ARG A 59 -6.88 13.30 -13.00
CA ARG A 59 -7.70 12.78 -14.10
C ARG A 59 -8.29 11.42 -13.76
N VAL A 60 -9.30 11.01 -14.48
CA VAL A 60 -9.89 9.68 -14.41
C VAL A 60 -9.74 9.05 -15.79
N LEU A 61 -9.17 7.85 -15.84
CA LEU A 61 -9.02 7.09 -17.06
C LEU A 61 -10.40 6.55 -17.54
N PRO A 62 -10.55 6.18 -18.82
CA PRO A 62 -11.81 5.66 -19.35
C PRO A 62 -12.38 4.45 -18.57
N ASN A 63 -11.50 3.66 -17.94
CA ASN A 63 -11.88 2.51 -17.13
C ASN A 63 -12.21 2.87 -15.66
N GLY A 64 -12.23 4.14 -15.29
CA GLY A 64 -12.58 4.63 -13.96
C GLY A 64 -11.41 4.76 -12.98
N MET A 65 -10.19 4.37 -13.35
CA MET A 65 -9.02 4.55 -12.48
C MET A 65 -8.70 6.03 -12.29
N THR A 66 -8.51 6.46 -11.05
CA THR A 66 -8.10 7.83 -10.74
C THR A 66 -6.58 7.96 -10.79
N VAL A 67 -6.10 9.04 -11.41
CA VAL A 67 -4.66 9.35 -11.50
C VAL A 67 -4.39 10.74 -10.94
N PHE A 68 -3.40 10.86 -10.08
CA PHE A 68 -2.85 12.11 -9.58
C PHE A 68 -1.41 12.26 -10.05
N LEU A 69 -1.10 13.40 -10.67
CA LEU A 69 0.25 13.77 -11.12
C LEU A 69 0.67 15.04 -10.43
N TYR A 70 1.83 15.02 -9.78
CA TYR A 70 2.44 16.20 -9.17
C TYR A 70 3.91 16.31 -9.58
N PRO A 71 4.19 16.85 -10.80
CA PRO A 71 5.56 17.02 -11.28
C PRO A 71 6.27 18.10 -10.46
N ARG A 72 7.47 17.82 -9.97
CA ARG A 72 8.32 18.72 -9.20
C ARG A 72 9.68 18.86 -9.86
N ARG A 73 10.00 20.05 -10.33
CA ARG A 73 11.29 20.36 -11.00
C ARG A 73 12.42 20.65 -10.01
N ASP A 74 12.10 20.98 -8.78
CA ASP A 74 13.00 21.32 -7.68
C ASP A 74 13.46 20.09 -6.87
N ALA A 75 12.97 18.91 -7.23
CA ALA A 75 13.26 17.69 -6.52
C ALA A 75 14.68 17.19 -6.80
N THR A 76 15.18 16.37 -5.91
CA THR A 76 16.48 15.67 -5.97
C THR A 76 16.64 14.71 -7.15
N GLY A 77 15.75 14.79 -8.14
CA GLY A 77 15.67 13.85 -9.27
C GLY A 77 14.90 12.59 -8.96
N SER A 78 14.31 12.46 -7.77
CA SER A 78 13.56 11.29 -7.35
C SER A 78 12.08 11.37 -7.77
N LEU A 79 11.45 10.20 -7.84
CA LEU A 79 10.01 10.03 -8.09
C LEU A 79 9.42 9.08 -7.04
N GLU A 80 8.30 9.45 -6.47
CA GLU A 80 7.43 8.57 -5.69
C GLU A 80 6.24 8.15 -6.55
N ALA A 81 6.05 6.84 -6.68
CA ALA A 81 4.88 6.24 -7.28
C ALA A 81 4.09 5.47 -6.21
N ARG A 82 2.77 5.65 -6.17
CA ARG A 82 1.88 4.90 -5.28
C ARG A 82 0.68 4.38 -6.03
N LEU A 83 0.38 3.11 -5.81
CA LEU A 83 -0.87 2.49 -6.22
C LEU A 83 -1.69 2.24 -4.95
N VAL A 84 -2.84 2.88 -4.85
CA VAL A 84 -3.77 2.72 -3.75
C VAL A 84 -4.97 1.93 -4.24
N VAL A 85 -5.24 0.80 -3.61
CA VAL A 85 -6.43 -0.03 -3.83
C VAL A 85 -7.36 0.17 -2.64
N ARG A 86 -8.61 0.58 -2.86
CA ARG A 86 -9.60 0.74 -1.78
C ARG A 86 -10.17 -0.61 -1.35
N ALA A 87 -9.28 -1.49 -0.93
CA ALA A 87 -9.57 -2.80 -0.40
C ALA A 87 -8.57 -3.11 0.72
N GLY A 88 -9.05 -3.13 1.93
CA GLY A 88 -8.33 -3.46 3.15
C GLY A 88 -9.16 -4.42 3.99
N SER A 89 -8.89 -4.49 5.29
CA SER A 89 -9.56 -5.45 6.16
C SER A 89 -11.06 -5.17 6.39
N LEU A 90 -11.54 -3.96 6.13
CA LEU A 90 -12.98 -3.65 6.18
C LEU A 90 -13.78 -4.29 5.05
N GLN A 91 -13.14 -4.62 3.94
CA GLN A 91 -13.77 -5.26 2.77
C GLN A 91 -13.80 -6.79 2.87
N GLU A 92 -13.25 -7.36 3.93
CA GLU A 92 -13.22 -8.80 4.17
C GLU A 92 -14.53 -9.30 4.80
N THR A 93 -14.98 -10.49 4.40
CA THR A 93 -15.97 -11.25 5.16
C THR A 93 -15.32 -11.89 6.39
N GLU A 94 -16.10 -12.56 7.25
CA GLU A 94 -15.52 -13.27 8.41
C GLU A 94 -14.55 -14.39 8.00
N GLU A 95 -14.82 -15.08 6.88
CA GLU A 95 -13.97 -16.14 6.36
C GLU A 95 -12.77 -15.62 5.55
N GLU A 96 -12.69 -14.31 5.33
CA GLU A 96 -11.62 -13.64 4.57
C GLU A 96 -10.65 -12.85 5.46
N ARG A 97 -10.87 -12.81 6.77
CA ARG A 97 -10.10 -11.96 7.69
C ARG A 97 -8.60 -12.24 7.64
N GLY A 98 -7.85 -11.30 7.09
CA GLY A 98 -6.41 -11.37 6.82
C GLY A 98 -6.05 -11.58 5.34
N LEU A 99 -7.03 -11.80 4.45
CA LEU A 99 -6.74 -12.05 3.04
C LEU A 99 -6.35 -10.78 2.27
N ALA A 100 -6.80 -9.60 2.67
CA ALA A 100 -6.31 -8.35 2.08
C ALA A 100 -4.79 -8.20 2.24
N HIS A 101 -4.27 -8.49 3.44
CA HIS A 101 -2.84 -8.51 3.74
C HIS A 101 -2.14 -9.68 3.02
N TYR A 102 -2.77 -10.82 2.94
CA TYR A 102 -2.23 -11.95 2.20
C TYR A 102 -2.07 -11.64 0.69
N VAL A 103 -3.04 -10.97 0.08
CA VAL A 103 -2.96 -10.51 -1.32
C VAL A 103 -1.81 -9.54 -1.50
N GLU A 104 -1.57 -8.64 -0.56
CA GLU A 104 -0.40 -7.75 -0.55
C GLU A 104 0.90 -8.55 -0.65
N HIS A 105 1.10 -9.59 0.19
CA HIS A 105 2.25 -10.47 0.14
C HIS A 105 2.39 -11.18 -1.20
N MET A 106 1.27 -11.64 -1.77
CA MET A 106 1.29 -12.35 -3.05
C MET A 106 1.73 -11.46 -4.22
N ALA A 107 1.53 -10.14 -4.16
CA ALA A 107 2.04 -9.21 -5.18
C ALA A 107 3.56 -9.30 -5.33
N PHE A 108 4.28 -9.58 -4.24
CA PHE A 108 5.74 -9.72 -4.23
C PHE A 108 6.23 -11.12 -4.58
N ASN A 109 5.33 -12.09 -4.72
CA ASN A 109 5.65 -13.50 -4.96
C ASN A 109 5.48 -13.96 -6.41
N GLY A 110 5.16 -13.04 -7.30
CA GLY A 110 5.13 -13.26 -8.73
C GLY A 110 3.85 -12.76 -9.38
N THR A 111 4.08 -12.20 -10.55
CA THR A 111 3.04 -11.71 -11.45
C THR A 111 3.21 -12.38 -12.81
N ARG A 112 2.31 -12.08 -13.75
CA ARG A 112 2.36 -12.66 -15.08
C ARG A 112 3.67 -12.37 -15.81
N ASP A 113 4.08 -11.09 -15.83
CA ASP A 113 5.26 -10.64 -16.57
C ASP A 113 6.55 -10.73 -15.73
N PHE A 114 6.44 -10.83 -14.41
CA PHE A 114 7.53 -10.98 -13.46
C PHE A 114 7.32 -12.23 -12.59
N PRO A 115 7.58 -13.43 -13.12
CA PRO A 115 7.43 -14.66 -12.36
C PRO A 115 8.40 -14.71 -11.18
N ASP A 116 7.99 -15.37 -10.12
CA ASP A 116 8.72 -15.44 -8.86
C ASP A 116 9.00 -14.04 -8.29
N GLN A 117 10.25 -13.73 -7.99
CA GLN A 117 10.71 -12.44 -7.48
C GLN A 117 11.51 -11.66 -8.54
N SER A 118 11.26 -11.92 -9.82
CA SER A 118 12.02 -11.27 -10.91
C SER A 118 11.73 -9.77 -11.05
N ALA A 119 10.59 -9.28 -10.53
CA ALA A 119 10.31 -7.86 -10.42
C ALA A 119 11.41 -7.10 -9.66
N PHE A 120 11.93 -7.68 -8.57
CA PHE A 120 12.99 -7.05 -7.78
C PHE A 120 14.30 -6.93 -8.55
N LYS A 121 14.63 -7.90 -9.41
CA LYS A 121 15.82 -7.82 -10.27
C LYS A 121 15.69 -6.71 -11.31
N ALA A 122 14.48 -6.51 -11.85
CA ALA A 122 14.21 -5.41 -12.77
C ALA A 122 14.36 -4.06 -12.07
N LEU A 123 13.82 -3.93 -10.85
CA LEU A 123 13.95 -2.72 -10.03
C LEU A 123 15.41 -2.43 -9.65
N GLU A 124 16.15 -3.45 -9.20
CA GLU A 124 17.58 -3.32 -8.85
C GLU A 124 18.41 -2.85 -10.05
N ALA A 125 18.09 -3.28 -11.27
CA ALA A 125 18.77 -2.82 -12.48
C ALA A 125 18.59 -1.30 -12.72
N ASP A 126 17.48 -0.73 -12.25
CA ASP A 126 17.18 0.71 -12.29
C ASP A 126 17.60 1.43 -10.98
N GLY A 127 18.35 0.77 -10.09
CA GLY A 127 18.87 1.33 -8.85
C GLY A 127 17.82 1.44 -7.73
N ILE A 128 16.68 0.74 -7.84
CA ILE A 128 15.59 0.74 -6.87
C ILE A 128 15.76 -0.45 -5.92
N MET A 129 15.88 -0.20 -4.63
CA MET A 129 16.22 -1.22 -3.64
C MET A 129 15.00 -1.72 -2.87
N LEU A 130 14.86 -3.05 -2.77
CA LEU A 130 13.82 -3.67 -1.96
C LEU A 130 13.97 -3.30 -0.47
N GLY A 131 12.85 -2.96 0.15
CA GLY A 131 12.77 -2.58 1.58
C GLY A 131 12.99 -1.08 1.82
N ALA A 132 13.92 -0.44 1.09
CA ALA A 132 14.13 1.00 1.18
C ALA A 132 13.17 1.75 0.23
N ASP A 133 13.15 1.34 -1.04
CA ASP A 133 12.44 2.04 -2.10
C ASP A 133 11.11 1.37 -2.48
N VAL A 134 10.95 0.09 -2.14
CA VAL A 134 9.75 -0.72 -2.44
C VAL A 134 9.12 -1.21 -1.15
N ASN A 135 7.86 -0.86 -0.95
CA ASN A 135 7.09 -1.27 0.22
C ASN A 135 5.59 -1.36 -0.12
N ALA A 136 4.84 -2.05 0.73
CA ALA A 136 3.38 -2.02 0.70
C ALA A 136 2.83 -2.07 2.13
N VAL A 137 1.60 -1.66 2.29
CA VAL A 137 0.89 -1.70 3.56
C VAL A 137 -0.59 -1.91 3.34
N THR A 138 -1.15 -2.86 4.08
CA THR A 138 -2.59 -3.06 4.19
C THR A 138 -3.11 -2.40 5.46
N SER A 139 -4.14 -1.58 5.30
CA SER A 139 -4.85 -0.89 6.37
C SER A 139 -6.31 -1.35 6.45
N LEU A 140 -7.09 -0.72 7.34
CA LEU A 140 -8.53 -0.95 7.42
C LEU A 140 -9.23 -0.69 6.08
N GLY A 141 -8.98 0.45 5.45
CA GLY A 141 -9.71 0.91 4.27
C GLY A 141 -9.03 0.65 2.92
N GLY A 142 -7.80 0.13 2.89
CA GLY A 142 -7.11 -0.04 1.62
C GLY A 142 -5.71 -0.63 1.74
N THR A 143 -5.21 -1.07 0.59
CA THR A 143 -3.83 -1.53 0.39
C THR A 143 -3.08 -0.53 -0.48
N THR A 144 -1.91 -0.09 -0.01
CA THR A 144 -1.06 0.87 -0.73
C THR A 144 0.27 0.23 -1.07
N TYR A 145 0.60 0.18 -2.34
CA TYR A 145 1.91 -0.17 -2.85
C TYR A 145 2.71 1.10 -3.10
N ARG A 146 3.93 1.15 -2.61
CA ARG A 146 4.84 2.29 -2.75
C ARG A 146 6.10 1.86 -3.49
N LEU A 147 6.54 2.73 -4.40
CA LEU A 147 7.77 2.56 -5.13
C LEU A 147 8.44 3.92 -5.30
N SER A 148 9.64 4.07 -4.73
CA SER A 148 10.48 5.25 -4.87
C SER A 148 11.53 4.98 -5.94
N VAL A 149 11.63 5.87 -6.91
CA VAL A 149 12.68 5.84 -7.95
C VAL A 149 13.71 6.90 -7.60
N PRO A 150 14.90 6.53 -7.09
CA PRO A 150 15.89 7.50 -6.59
C PRO A 150 16.37 8.49 -7.65
N GLN A 151 16.44 8.05 -8.91
CA GLN A 151 16.75 8.88 -10.06
C GLN A 151 15.70 8.65 -11.14
N ALA A 152 14.76 9.57 -11.26
CA ALA A 152 13.67 9.46 -12.21
C ALA A 152 14.21 9.58 -13.65
N SER A 153 14.40 8.43 -14.28
CA SER A 153 14.64 8.30 -15.71
C SER A 153 13.38 7.78 -16.40
N ARG A 154 13.32 7.89 -17.74
CA ARG A 154 12.23 7.27 -18.50
C ARG A 154 12.18 5.76 -18.24
N THR A 155 13.33 5.08 -18.19
CA THR A 155 13.42 3.64 -17.93
C THR A 155 12.93 3.29 -16.53
N GLY A 156 13.39 4.01 -15.49
CA GLY A 156 12.96 3.76 -14.12
C GLY A 156 11.45 4.02 -13.93
N LEU A 157 10.89 5.05 -14.57
CA LEU A 157 9.44 5.29 -14.57
C LEU A 157 8.69 4.18 -15.31
N ASP A 158 9.19 3.72 -16.45
CA ASP A 158 8.60 2.62 -17.23
C ASP A 158 8.57 1.33 -16.41
N THR A 159 9.71 0.93 -15.81
CA THR A 159 9.82 -0.24 -14.94
C THR A 159 8.87 -0.14 -13.74
N ALA A 160 8.82 1.02 -13.09
CA ALA A 160 7.96 1.24 -11.93
C ALA A 160 6.47 1.09 -12.27
N LEU A 161 6.02 1.71 -13.36
CA LEU A 161 4.62 1.64 -13.79
C LEU A 161 4.24 0.25 -14.30
N HIS A 162 5.15 -0.44 -14.99
CA HIS A 162 4.93 -1.82 -15.40
C HIS A 162 4.72 -2.73 -14.19
N ILE A 163 5.59 -2.65 -13.20
CA ILE A 163 5.47 -3.46 -11.98
C ILE A 163 4.18 -3.12 -11.20
N MET A 164 3.84 -1.84 -11.06
CA MET A 164 2.58 -1.45 -10.42
C MET A 164 1.35 -1.97 -11.18
N ARG A 165 1.39 -1.98 -12.50
CA ARG A 165 0.34 -2.58 -13.32
C ARG A 165 0.24 -4.09 -13.07
N GLU A 166 1.36 -4.77 -12.93
CA GLU A 166 1.41 -6.19 -12.64
C GLU A 166 0.84 -6.50 -11.24
N TRP A 167 1.15 -5.70 -10.23
CA TRP A 167 0.54 -5.83 -8.89
C TRP A 167 -0.97 -5.53 -8.93
N ALA A 168 -1.38 -4.54 -9.72
CA ALA A 168 -2.79 -4.19 -9.84
C ALA A 168 -3.65 -5.29 -10.47
N PHE A 169 -3.15 -5.98 -11.52
CA PHE A 169 -4.02 -6.75 -12.40
C PHE A 169 -3.55 -8.18 -12.69
N ASN A 170 -2.33 -8.57 -12.34
CA ASN A 170 -1.70 -9.79 -12.81
C ASN A 170 -0.96 -10.61 -11.74
N ILE A 171 -1.35 -10.49 -10.48
CA ILE A 171 -0.81 -11.37 -9.43
C ILE A 171 -1.11 -12.82 -9.77
N THR A 172 -0.08 -13.67 -9.75
CA THR A 172 -0.22 -15.10 -9.96
C THR A 172 -0.29 -15.80 -8.61
N PHE A 173 -1.46 -16.29 -8.23
CA PHE A 173 -1.65 -17.03 -6.98
C PHE A 173 -1.16 -18.48 -7.13
N ARG A 174 0.15 -18.67 -7.31
CA ARG A 174 0.71 -20.02 -7.41
C ARG A 174 0.63 -20.73 -6.06
N PRO A 175 0.07 -21.96 -6.00
CA PRO A 175 -0.15 -22.65 -4.73
C PRO A 175 1.10 -22.78 -3.85
N GLU A 176 2.26 -23.10 -4.45
CA GLU A 176 3.51 -23.26 -3.70
C GLU A 176 4.02 -21.93 -3.12
N ALA A 177 3.79 -20.81 -3.81
CA ALA A 177 4.13 -19.47 -3.33
C ALA A 177 3.17 -19.07 -2.20
N PHE A 178 1.89 -19.35 -2.36
CA PHE A 178 0.86 -19.09 -1.38
C PHE A 178 1.14 -19.83 -0.06
N GLU A 179 1.44 -21.14 -0.11
CA GLU A 179 1.76 -21.89 1.10
C GLU A 179 3.07 -21.44 1.78
N ARG A 180 4.06 -20.99 1.02
CA ARG A 180 5.27 -20.39 1.63
C ARG A 180 4.98 -19.06 2.34
N GLU A 181 4.12 -18.22 1.77
CA GLU A 181 3.72 -16.96 2.39
C GLU A 181 2.84 -17.18 3.63
N ARG A 182 2.02 -18.23 3.64
CA ARG A 182 1.27 -18.62 4.83
C ARG A 182 2.14 -18.71 6.07
N GLU A 183 3.28 -19.42 5.97
CA GLU A 183 4.23 -19.56 7.07
C GLU A 183 4.80 -18.20 7.52
N ILE A 184 5.07 -17.30 6.58
CA ILE A 184 5.59 -15.96 6.87
C ILE A 184 4.54 -15.13 7.61
N ILE A 185 3.31 -15.10 7.13
CA ILE A 185 2.21 -14.34 7.75
C ILE A 185 1.87 -14.91 9.13
N VAL A 186 1.92 -16.23 9.31
CA VAL A 186 1.75 -16.87 10.63
C VAL A 186 2.83 -16.41 11.60
N GLU A 187 4.10 -16.29 11.15
CA GLU A 187 5.17 -15.77 12.01
C GLU A 187 5.00 -14.27 12.32
N GLU A 188 4.55 -13.47 11.35
CA GLU A 188 4.20 -12.06 11.61
C GLU A 188 3.08 -11.94 12.64
N TRP A 189 2.04 -12.76 12.52
CA TRP A 189 0.96 -12.81 13.49
C TRP A 189 1.49 -13.11 14.89
N ARG A 190 2.38 -14.12 15.03
CA ARG A 190 3.01 -14.46 16.31
C ARG A 190 3.85 -13.33 16.90
N LEU A 191 4.60 -12.62 16.05
CA LEU A 191 5.41 -11.49 16.50
C LEU A 191 4.55 -10.32 17.01
N ARG A 192 3.36 -10.14 16.46
CA ARG A 192 2.40 -9.12 16.92
C ARG A 192 1.72 -9.48 18.23
N GLU A 193 1.63 -10.77 18.62
CA GLU A 193 1.03 -11.26 19.87
C GLU A 193 1.86 -10.96 21.16
N GLY A 194 2.78 -10.00 21.08
CA GLY A 194 3.62 -9.59 22.20
C GLY A 194 2.90 -8.80 23.30
N VAL A 195 3.67 -8.24 24.25
CA VAL A 195 3.15 -7.43 25.35
C VAL A 195 2.34 -6.23 24.84
N GLY A 196 2.80 -5.61 23.73
CA GLY A 196 2.12 -4.49 23.09
C GLY A 196 0.70 -4.85 22.63
N ALA A 197 0.51 -6.01 22.02
CA ALA A 197 -0.79 -6.46 21.57
C ALA A 197 -1.76 -6.67 22.73
N ARG A 198 -1.29 -7.25 23.84
CA ARG A 198 -2.10 -7.47 25.04
C ARG A 198 -2.58 -6.17 25.69
N ILE A 199 -1.84 -5.08 25.52
CA ILE A 199 -2.23 -3.76 26.01
C ILE A 199 -3.11 -3.03 24.99
N ASN A 200 -2.66 -3.00 23.72
CA ASN A 200 -3.30 -2.24 22.67
C ASN A 200 -4.60 -2.89 22.17
N GLY A 201 -4.71 -4.22 22.19
CA GLY A 201 -5.92 -4.92 21.75
C GLY A 201 -7.18 -4.47 22.49
N PRO A 202 -7.25 -4.54 23.83
CA PRO A 202 -8.38 -4.03 24.59
C PRO A 202 -8.64 -2.53 24.39
N LEU A 203 -7.59 -1.73 24.22
CA LEU A 203 -7.73 -0.29 23.93
C LEU A 203 -8.31 -0.04 22.54
N GLN A 204 -7.92 -0.81 21.55
CA GLN A 204 -8.50 -0.79 20.20
C GLN A 204 -9.97 -1.17 20.24
N THR A 205 -10.30 -2.26 20.91
CA THR A 205 -11.68 -2.72 21.11
C THR A 205 -12.55 -1.64 21.70
N LEU A 206 -12.07 -0.95 22.75
CA LEU A 206 -12.79 0.15 23.39
C LEU A 206 -12.89 1.37 22.46
N ARG A 207 -11.81 1.74 21.78
CA ARG A 207 -11.78 2.91 20.88
C ARG A 207 -12.75 2.79 19.72
N TYR A 208 -12.91 1.59 19.18
CA TYR A 208 -13.73 1.31 18.01
C TYR A 208 -15.04 0.59 18.35
N GLU A 209 -15.47 0.65 19.62
CA GLU A 209 -16.73 0.06 20.04
C GLU A 209 -17.89 0.60 19.20
N GLY A 210 -18.74 -0.29 18.72
CA GLY A 210 -19.86 0.06 17.82
C GLY A 210 -19.47 0.33 16.36
N SER A 211 -18.17 0.24 16.01
CA SER A 211 -17.67 0.40 14.66
C SER A 211 -17.27 -0.95 14.04
N ALA A 212 -17.44 -1.09 12.71
CA ALA A 212 -16.94 -2.23 11.98
C ALA A 212 -15.40 -2.41 12.11
N SER A 213 -14.66 -1.32 12.38
CA SER A 213 -13.21 -1.33 12.55
C SER A 213 -12.72 -2.07 13.80
N ARG A 214 -13.62 -2.33 14.77
CA ARG A 214 -13.29 -2.96 16.04
C ARG A 214 -12.54 -4.28 15.91
N ASP A 215 -13.03 -5.12 15.02
CA ASP A 215 -12.55 -6.50 14.88
C ASP A 215 -11.86 -6.74 13.52
N ARG A 216 -11.37 -5.67 12.85
CA ARG A 216 -10.81 -5.72 11.50
C ARG A 216 -9.32 -5.39 11.46
N ASP A 217 -8.52 -5.96 12.39
CA ASP A 217 -7.07 -5.84 12.28
C ASP A 217 -6.59 -6.46 10.95
N PRO A 218 -5.80 -5.73 10.14
CA PRO A 218 -5.32 -6.22 8.85
C PRO A 218 -4.53 -7.54 8.90
N ILE A 219 -3.87 -7.86 10.03
CA ILE A 219 -3.21 -9.15 10.18
C ILE A 219 -4.21 -10.32 10.17
N GLY A 220 -5.47 -10.07 10.47
CA GLY A 220 -6.57 -11.01 10.39
C GLY A 220 -6.62 -12.06 11.51
N LEU A 221 -7.38 -13.12 11.25
CA LEU A 221 -7.55 -14.23 12.16
C LEU A 221 -6.60 -15.38 11.82
N ILE A 222 -5.88 -15.87 12.83
CA ILE A 222 -4.90 -16.94 12.64
C ILE A 222 -5.50 -18.23 12.05
N ASP A 223 -6.73 -18.56 12.41
CA ASP A 223 -7.41 -19.73 11.87
C ASP A 223 -7.76 -19.57 10.39
N VAL A 224 -8.16 -18.37 9.97
CA VAL A 224 -8.37 -18.07 8.55
C VAL A 224 -7.05 -18.12 7.79
N ILE A 225 -6.01 -17.46 8.29
CA ILE A 225 -4.68 -17.46 7.66
C ILE A 225 -4.17 -18.90 7.46
N ARG A 226 -4.34 -19.76 8.44
CA ARG A 226 -3.86 -21.15 8.39
C ARG A 226 -4.64 -22.03 7.44
N THR A 227 -5.92 -21.76 7.23
CA THR A 227 -6.82 -22.70 6.54
C THR A 227 -7.41 -22.18 5.24
N ALA A 228 -7.34 -20.88 4.96
CA ALA A 228 -7.90 -20.31 3.75
C ALA A 228 -7.25 -20.94 2.50
N PRO A 229 -8.06 -21.45 1.55
CA PRO A 229 -7.56 -21.91 0.27
C PRO A 229 -7.10 -20.74 -0.60
N VAL A 230 -6.15 -20.97 -1.49
CA VAL A 230 -5.61 -19.94 -2.39
C VAL A 230 -6.70 -19.30 -3.26
N GLU A 231 -7.72 -20.06 -3.63
CA GLU A 231 -8.86 -19.62 -4.43
C GLU A 231 -9.64 -18.50 -3.74
N ARG A 232 -9.69 -18.50 -2.40
CA ARG A 232 -10.39 -17.44 -1.63
C ARG A 232 -9.62 -16.12 -1.69
N ALA A 233 -8.31 -16.17 -1.54
CA ALA A 233 -7.47 -14.98 -1.71
C ALA A 233 -7.52 -14.45 -3.14
N LYS A 234 -7.52 -15.35 -4.13
CA LYS A 234 -7.69 -15.00 -5.54
C LYS A 234 -9.05 -14.36 -5.80
N ALA A 235 -10.13 -14.91 -5.23
CA ALA A 235 -11.48 -14.34 -5.36
C ALA A 235 -11.59 -12.95 -4.72
N PHE A 236 -10.94 -12.73 -3.57
CA PHE A 236 -10.83 -11.40 -2.96
C PHE A 236 -10.12 -10.42 -3.90
N TYR A 237 -8.97 -10.82 -4.46
CA TYR A 237 -8.24 -10.01 -5.43
C TYR A 237 -9.08 -9.68 -6.66
N GLU A 238 -9.70 -10.66 -7.29
CA GLU A 238 -10.53 -10.48 -8.49
C GLU A 238 -11.74 -9.58 -8.24
N ARG A 239 -12.30 -9.60 -7.05
CA ARG A 239 -13.43 -8.76 -6.64
C ARG A 239 -13.03 -7.31 -6.41
N TRP A 240 -11.90 -7.05 -5.75
CA TRP A 240 -11.56 -5.72 -5.27
C TRP A 240 -10.52 -4.98 -6.11
N TYR A 241 -9.63 -5.71 -6.82
CA TYR A 241 -8.57 -5.12 -7.63
C TYR A 241 -9.11 -4.80 -9.03
N SER A 242 -9.80 -3.68 -9.12
CA SER A 242 -10.44 -3.16 -10.32
C SER A 242 -10.06 -1.69 -10.53
N PRO A 243 -9.90 -1.22 -11.78
CA PRO A 243 -9.46 0.14 -12.08
C PRO A 243 -10.25 1.23 -11.33
N GLN A 244 -11.58 1.15 -11.29
CA GLN A 244 -12.42 2.14 -10.61
C GLN A 244 -12.26 2.14 -9.07
N ASN A 245 -11.65 1.10 -8.50
CA ASN A 245 -11.30 1.01 -7.08
C ASN A 245 -9.86 1.43 -6.78
N MET A 246 -9.15 1.94 -7.79
CA MET A 246 -7.72 2.23 -7.69
C MET A 246 -7.40 3.69 -7.95
N THR A 247 -6.34 4.13 -7.30
CA THR A 247 -5.74 5.45 -7.52
C THR A 247 -4.24 5.29 -7.73
N LEU A 248 -3.73 5.83 -8.82
CA LEU A 248 -2.31 5.97 -9.08
C LEU A 248 -1.86 7.39 -8.74
N LEU A 249 -0.79 7.54 -7.96
CA LEU A 249 -0.18 8.81 -7.64
C LEU A 249 1.27 8.80 -8.10
N LEU A 250 1.67 9.85 -8.83
CA LEU A 250 3.07 10.11 -9.19
C LEU A 250 3.45 11.51 -8.69
N VAL A 251 4.52 11.57 -7.88
CA VAL A 251 5.04 12.81 -7.29
C VAL A 251 6.54 12.87 -7.48
N GLY A 252 7.09 13.94 -8.05
CA GLY A 252 8.53 14.10 -8.17
C GLY A 252 9.02 14.57 -9.54
N ALA A 253 10.25 14.22 -9.87
CA ALA A 253 10.89 14.64 -11.10
C ALA A 253 10.55 13.68 -12.26
N PHE A 254 9.59 14.05 -13.09
CA PHE A 254 9.24 13.31 -14.30
C PHE A 254 8.75 14.25 -15.40
N ASP A 255 8.90 13.81 -16.64
CA ASP A 255 8.26 14.46 -17.79
C ASP A 255 6.80 14.02 -17.88
N GLU A 256 5.89 14.99 -17.91
CA GLU A 256 4.45 14.71 -17.90
C GLU A 256 3.99 13.95 -19.15
N ALA A 257 4.51 14.30 -20.32
CA ALA A 257 4.11 13.62 -21.57
C ALA A 257 4.55 12.15 -21.55
N THR A 258 5.75 11.88 -21.01
CA THR A 258 6.24 10.52 -20.80
C THR A 258 5.37 9.77 -19.78
N ALA A 259 5.02 10.41 -18.66
CA ALA A 259 4.15 9.79 -17.67
C ALA A 259 2.76 9.47 -18.25
N ASP A 260 2.18 10.40 -19.00
CA ASP A 260 0.90 10.19 -19.65
C ASP A 260 0.92 9.04 -20.66
N GLU A 261 1.96 8.98 -21.51
CA GLU A 261 2.14 7.88 -22.47
C GLU A 261 2.21 6.51 -21.76
N LEU A 262 3.00 6.43 -20.68
CA LEU A 262 3.20 5.17 -19.95
C LEU A 262 1.94 4.76 -19.16
N ILE A 263 1.23 5.72 -18.57
CA ILE A 263 -0.03 5.45 -17.85
C ILE A 263 -1.08 4.93 -18.83
N GLU A 264 -1.23 5.55 -19.99
CA GLU A 264 -2.15 5.05 -21.03
C GLU A 264 -1.79 3.64 -21.47
N ARG A 265 -0.50 3.37 -21.69
CA ARG A 265 0.01 2.06 -22.09
C ARG A 265 -0.32 0.97 -21.08
N TYR A 266 -0.10 1.23 -19.79
CA TYR A 266 -0.16 0.21 -18.74
C TYR A 266 -1.54 0.08 -18.08
N PHE A 267 -2.32 1.13 -18.01
CA PHE A 267 -3.53 1.12 -17.20
C PHE A 267 -4.83 1.37 -17.96
N ALA A 268 -4.81 2.12 -19.07
CA ALA A 268 -6.06 2.55 -19.70
C ALA A 268 -6.85 1.41 -20.36
N SER A 269 -6.17 0.37 -20.84
CA SER A 269 -6.79 -0.76 -21.52
C SER A 269 -7.35 -1.84 -20.58
N GLU A 270 -7.03 -1.77 -19.29
CA GLU A 270 -7.53 -2.75 -18.32
C GLU A 270 -9.06 -2.57 -18.13
N PRO A 271 -9.84 -3.64 -18.27
CA PRO A 271 -11.29 -3.53 -18.22
C PRO A 271 -11.75 -3.19 -16.79
N ALA A 272 -12.73 -2.28 -16.72
CA ALA A 272 -13.48 -2.06 -15.49
C ALA A 272 -14.25 -3.35 -15.13
N ARG A 273 -14.16 -3.75 -13.86
CA ARG A 273 -14.93 -4.87 -13.31
C ARG A 273 -16.10 -4.30 -12.51
N GLY A 274 -17.27 -4.99 -12.54
CA GLY A 274 -18.38 -4.59 -11.67
C GLY A 274 -17.95 -4.73 -10.21
N LEU A 275 -17.85 -3.60 -9.51
CA LEU A 275 -17.60 -3.59 -8.08
C LEU A 275 -18.95 -3.44 -7.36
N GLU A 276 -19.13 -4.25 -6.33
CA GLU A 276 -19.99 -3.82 -5.23
C GLU A 276 -19.29 -2.61 -4.60
N THR A 277 -19.94 -1.45 -4.65
CA THR A 277 -19.39 -0.24 -4.01
C THR A 277 -19.16 -0.56 -2.54
N PRO A 278 -17.96 -0.35 -1.98
CA PRO A 278 -17.76 -0.48 -0.54
C PRO A 278 -18.81 0.39 0.14
N ALA A 279 -19.52 -0.17 1.12
CA ALA A 279 -20.37 0.66 1.97
C ALA A 279 -19.50 1.71 2.65
N ASP A 280 -19.86 2.98 2.55
CA ASP A 280 -19.20 4.11 3.21
C ASP A 280 -19.18 3.94 4.73
#